data_2133a8c6ebf3151c6e9722b6c1d092c3
#
_entry.id   2133a8c6ebf3151c6e9722b6c1d092c3
#
_cell.length_a   1.000
_cell.length_b   1.000
_cell.length_c   1.000
_cell.angle_alpha   90.00
_cell.angle_beta   90.00
_cell.angle_gamma   90.00
#
_symmetry.space_group_name_H-M   'P 1'
#
loop_
_entity.id
_entity.type
_entity.pdbx_description
1 polymer ?
#
loop_
_entity_poly.entity_id
_entity_poly.type
_entity_poly.pdbx_seq_one_letter_code
_entity_poly.pdbx_strand_id
1 'polypeptide(L)'
;FKGTDVYGSLDFEKEAPMLDKIEALYEEYRSYEMSDTENRDRIWAQIDSISGEAAKFAIANEYDKMVSGLGAKGTNAYTSNEKTVYINDIPSNQIEKWLKLEAERFRYPVFRLFHTELEAVYEEKNISLDNDGRKMFEALLDGLFPTHQYGQQTTIGTVEHLKNPSLTEIRKYFNKYYVPNNMAICLSGDFDYDETIELINKYWGTFERKDDPTFDVIQESPIAEPVYTEVYGPEAER
;
A
#
# COMPACT_ATOMS: atom_id res chain seq x y z
N PHE A 1 1.83 -5.53 -5.07
CA PHE A 1 0.69 -6.43 -5.34
C PHE A 1 1.17 -7.88 -5.37
N LYS A 2 0.58 -8.71 -4.53
CA LYS A 2 0.99 -10.12 -4.36
C LYS A 2 -0.05 -11.11 -4.93
N GLY A 3 -1.02 -10.63 -5.70
CA GLY A 3 -2.01 -11.42 -6.40
C GLY A 3 -3.44 -11.30 -5.88
N THR A 4 -4.30 -12.11 -6.41
CA THR A 4 -5.74 -12.24 -6.09
C THR A 4 -6.05 -13.68 -5.66
N ASP A 5 -7.30 -14.05 -5.59
CA ASP A 5 -7.73 -15.43 -5.46
C ASP A 5 -7.50 -16.27 -6.72
N VAL A 6 -7.27 -15.59 -7.87
CA VAL A 6 -7.00 -16.22 -9.18
C VAL A 6 -5.50 -16.30 -9.49
N TYR A 7 -4.72 -15.31 -9.08
CA TYR A 7 -3.29 -15.18 -9.34
C TYR A 7 -2.50 -15.07 -8.03
N GLY A 8 -1.25 -15.48 -8.04
CA GLY A 8 -0.32 -15.32 -6.92
C GLY A 8 -0.30 -16.49 -5.95
N SER A 9 -1.11 -17.53 -6.16
CA SER A 9 -1.13 -18.74 -5.34
C SER A 9 -1.04 -20.01 -6.16
N LEU A 10 -0.30 -21.00 -5.66
CA LEU A 10 -0.28 -22.36 -6.19
C LEU A 10 -1.56 -23.14 -5.83
N ASP A 11 -2.18 -22.81 -4.70
CA ASP A 11 -3.40 -23.46 -4.18
C ASP A 11 -4.09 -22.51 -3.20
N PHE A 12 -4.95 -21.64 -3.71
CA PHE A 12 -5.62 -20.62 -2.91
C PHE A 12 -6.60 -21.22 -1.88
N GLU A 13 -7.23 -22.36 -2.17
CA GLU A 13 -8.15 -23.02 -1.23
C GLU A 13 -7.42 -23.45 0.06
N LYS A 14 -6.17 -23.85 -0.05
CA LYS A 14 -5.34 -24.18 1.12
C LYS A 14 -4.70 -22.94 1.76
N GLU A 15 -4.37 -21.93 0.99
CA GLU A 15 -3.76 -20.70 1.47
C GLU A 15 -4.76 -19.84 2.25
N ALA A 16 -5.99 -19.66 1.76
CA ALA A 16 -6.97 -18.74 2.31
C ALA A 16 -7.24 -18.89 3.83
N PRO A 17 -7.45 -20.10 4.39
CA PRO A 17 -7.63 -20.24 5.83
C PRO A 17 -6.42 -19.80 6.67
N MET A 18 -5.21 -19.90 6.12
CA MET A 18 -4.00 -19.42 6.79
C MET A 18 -3.96 -17.88 6.79
N LEU A 19 -4.35 -17.24 5.69
CA LEU A 19 -4.41 -15.78 5.59
C LEU A 19 -5.47 -15.21 6.55
N ASP A 20 -6.65 -15.84 6.66
CA ASP A 20 -7.67 -15.44 7.61
C ASP A 20 -7.16 -15.56 9.06
N LYS A 21 -6.42 -16.63 9.37
CA LYS A 21 -5.84 -16.81 10.69
C LYS A 21 -4.73 -15.80 10.98
N ILE A 22 -3.91 -15.45 9.99
CA ILE A 22 -2.89 -14.38 10.11
C ILE A 22 -3.57 -13.05 10.42
N GLU A 23 -4.65 -12.69 9.71
CA GLU A 23 -5.42 -11.47 9.97
C GLU A 23 -5.97 -11.45 11.42
N ALA A 24 -6.57 -12.55 11.87
CA ALA A 24 -7.08 -12.66 13.25
C ALA A 24 -5.96 -12.54 14.30
N LEU A 25 -4.79 -13.13 14.05
CA LEU A 25 -3.65 -13.02 14.96
C LEU A 25 -3.08 -11.60 15.03
N TYR A 26 -3.07 -10.84 13.92
CA TYR A 26 -2.69 -9.44 13.96
C TYR A 26 -3.66 -8.61 14.81
N GLU A 27 -4.97 -8.87 14.75
CA GLU A 27 -5.93 -8.18 15.60
C GLU A 27 -5.78 -8.59 17.07
N GLU A 28 -5.47 -9.86 17.37
CA GLU A 28 -5.13 -10.31 18.72
C GLU A 28 -3.84 -9.63 19.21
N TYR A 29 -2.80 -9.56 18.39
CA TYR A 29 -1.53 -8.89 18.70
C TYR A 29 -1.74 -7.41 19.08
N ARG A 30 -2.62 -6.71 18.36
CA ARG A 30 -2.97 -5.31 18.62
C ARG A 30 -3.80 -5.11 19.89
N SER A 31 -4.50 -6.12 20.36
CA SER A 31 -5.32 -6.03 21.57
C SER A 31 -4.49 -5.91 22.84
N TYR A 32 -3.22 -6.33 22.79
CA TYR A 32 -2.29 -6.19 23.92
C TYR A 32 -1.58 -4.84 23.89
N GLU A 33 -1.39 -4.27 25.08
CA GLU A 33 -0.58 -3.05 25.25
C GLU A 33 0.84 -3.25 24.72
N MET A 34 1.46 -2.18 24.21
CA MET A 34 2.83 -2.24 23.66
C MET A 34 3.87 -2.70 24.70
N SER A 35 3.58 -2.52 26.00
CA SER A 35 4.41 -2.95 27.12
C SER A 35 4.26 -4.43 27.46
N ASP A 36 3.20 -5.10 27.00
CA ASP A 36 2.96 -6.54 27.22
C ASP A 36 3.76 -7.37 26.21
N THR A 37 5.08 -7.37 26.37
CA THR A 37 5.99 -8.03 25.44
C THR A 37 5.78 -9.54 25.44
N GLU A 38 5.46 -10.17 26.57
CA GLU A 38 5.29 -11.63 26.67
C GLU A 38 4.13 -12.12 25.76
N ASN A 39 2.95 -11.52 25.86
CA ASN A 39 1.82 -11.90 25.02
C ASN A 39 2.05 -11.52 23.55
N ARG A 40 2.61 -10.34 23.30
CA ARG A 40 2.92 -9.89 21.93
C ARG A 40 3.94 -10.80 21.25
N ASP A 41 5.03 -11.18 21.91
CA ASP A 41 6.04 -12.06 21.35
C ASP A 41 5.46 -13.47 21.08
N ARG A 42 4.61 -13.97 21.96
CA ARG A 42 3.91 -15.25 21.78
C ARG A 42 3.02 -15.22 20.50
N ILE A 43 2.24 -14.16 20.31
CA ILE A 43 1.38 -14.04 19.12
C ILE A 43 2.22 -13.80 17.87
N TRP A 44 3.27 -12.98 17.97
CA TRP A 44 4.19 -12.74 16.84
C TRP A 44 4.83 -14.03 16.33
N ALA A 45 5.27 -14.91 17.22
CA ALA A 45 5.80 -16.20 16.85
C ALA A 45 4.78 -17.09 16.11
N GLN A 46 3.48 -16.97 16.44
CA GLN A 46 2.41 -17.67 15.71
C GLN A 46 2.20 -17.06 14.33
N ILE A 47 2.20 -15.72 14.22
CA ILE A 47 2.08 -15.01 12.93
C ILE A 47 3.23 -15.44 12.02
N ASP A 48 4.45 -15.40 12.50
CA ASP A 48 5.65 -15.80 11.74
C ASP A 48 5.55 -17.24 11.24
N SER A 49 5.22 -18.17 12.14
CA SER A 49 5.08 -19.59 11.80
C SER A 49 4.02 -19.84 10.72
N ILE A 50 2.83 -19.24 10.85
CA ILE A 50 1.74 -19.44 9.88
C ILE A 50 2.04 -18.69 8.58
N SER A 51 2.66 -17.52 8.64
CA SER A 51 3.11 -16.78 7.46
C SER A 51 4.12 -17.56 6.64
N GLY A 52 5.04 -18.28 7.32
CA GLY A 52 5.99 -19.18 6.67
C GLY A 52 5.31 -20.36 5.96
N GLU A 53 4.24 -20.92 6.54
CA GLU A 53 3.46 -21.99 5.88
C GLU A 53 2.66 -21.44 4.69
N ALA A 54 1.98 -20.31 4.85
CA ALA A 54 1.23 -19.67 3.77
C ALA A 54 2.14 -19.25 2.60
N ALA A 55 3.35 -18.79 2.89
CA ALA A 55 4.33 -18.39 1.89
C ALA A 55 4.70 -19.51 0.91
N LYS A 56 4.56 -20.79 1.31
CA LYS A 56 4.83 -21.94 0.42
C LYS A 56 3.84 -22.03 -0.75
N PHE A 57 2.67 -21.41 -0.62
CA PHE A 57 1.67 -21.33 -1.69
C PHE A 57 1.85 -20.09 -2.55
N ALA A 58 2.54 -19.06 -2.08
CA ALA A 58 2.71 -17.82 -2.80
C ALA A 58 3.62 -17.98 -4.04
N ILE A 59 3.17 -17.47 -5.19
CA ILE A 59 3.99 -17.36 -6.39
C ILE A 59 4.69 -16.00 -6.37
N ALA A 60 5.98 -16.02 -6.06
CA ALA A 60 6.77 -14.80 -5.97
C ALA A 60 6.81 -14.05 -7.30
N ASN A 61 6.53 -12.75 -7.24
CA ASN A 61 6.64 -11.81 -8.36
C ASN A 61 5.83 -12.24 -9.62
N GLU A 62 4.68 -12.91 -9.43
CA GLU A 62 3.88 -13.37 -10.57
C GLU A 62 3.38 -12.18 -11.39
N TYR A 63 2.91 -11.11 -10.76
CA TYR A 63 2.49 -9.90 -11.47
C TYR A 63 3.60 -9.32 -12.35
N ASP A 64 4.82 -9.21 -11.84
CA ASP A 64 5.97 -8.70 -12.61
C ASP A 64 6.30 -9.60 -13.79
N LYS A 65 6.17 -10.91 -13.62
CA LYS A 65 6.33 -11.89 -14.73
C LYS A 65 5.24 -11.73 -15.78
N MET A 66 3.99 -11.49 -15.34
CA MET A 66 2.85 -11.31 -16.26
C MET A 66 3.00 -10.03 -17.07
N VAL A 67 3.25 -8.88 -16.44
CA VAL A 67 3.44 -7.61 -17.17
C VAL A 67 4.69 -7.62 -18.05
N SER A 68 5.79 -8.23 -17.58
CA SER A 68 7.00 -8.42 -18.40
C SER A 68 6.72 -9.34 -19.60
N GLY A 69 5.89 -10.38 -19.42
CA GLY A 69 5.44 -11.24 -20.49
C GLY A 69 4.59 -10.53 -21.56
N LEU A 70 3.94 -9.43 -21.22
CA LEU A 70 3.28 -8.52 -22.17
C LEU A 70 4.28 -7.62 -22.91
N GLY A 71 5.54 -7.59 -22.49
CA GLY A 71 6.57 -6.69 -23.00
C GLY A 71 6.62 -5.35 -22.27
N ALA A 72 6.06 -5.26 -21.07
CA ALA A 72 6.10 -4.04 -20.26
C ALA A 72 7.54 -3.64 -19.90
N LYS A 73 7.76 -2.32 -19.89
CA LYS A 73 8.99 -1.67 -19.41
C LYS A 73 8.61 -0.61 -18.38
N GLY A 74 9.48 -0.35 -17.43
CA GLY A 74 9.27 0.74 -16.47
C GLY A 74 8.04 0.58 -15.59
N THR A 75 7.65 -0.65 -15.23
CA THR A 75 6.62 -0.91 -14.24
C THR A 75 7.02 -0.30 -12.90
N ASN A 76 6.19 0.60 -12.38
CA ASN A 76 6.47 1.33 -11.14
C ASN A 76 5.18 1.75 -10.43
N ALA A 77 5.30 2.20 -9.18
CA ALA A 77 4.22 2.84 -8.44
C ALA A 77 4.80 3.87 -7.48
N TYR A 78 4.03 4.91 -7.17
CA TYR A 78 4.38 5.86 -6.13
C TYR A 78 3.15 6.33 -5.36
N THR A 79 3.33 6.70 -4.11
CA THR A 79 2.31 7.29 -3.24
C THR A 79 2.73 8.69 -2.83
N SER A 80 1.78 9.62 -2.91
CA SER A 80 1.88 10.96 -2.34
C SER A 80 0.76 11.15 -1.31
N ASN A 81 0.69 12.32 -0.68
CA ASN A 81 -0.35 12.61 0.30
C ASN A 81 -1.77 12.48 -0.28
N GLU A 82 -1.95 12.75 -1.58
CA GLU A 82 -3.28 12.84 -2.22
C GLU A 82 -3.58 11.70 -3.19
N LYS A 83 -2.59 10.91 -3.59
CA LYS A 83 -2.78 9.88 -4.61
C LYS A 83 -1.78 8.75 -4.53
N THR A 84 -2.21 7.57 -4.97
CA THR A 84 -1.32 6.46 -5.35
C THR A 84 -1.43 6.24 -6.85
N VAL A 85 -0.30 6.17 -7.54
CA VAL A 85 -0.24 6.02 -8.99
C VAL A 85 0.51 4.74 -9.33
N TYR A 86 -0.05 3.96 -10.23
CA TYR A 86 0.54 2.75 -10.79
C TYR A 86 0.85 2.98 -12.27
N ILE A 87 2.05 2.66 -12.69
CA ILE A 87 2.57 3.01 -14.01
C ILE A 87 3.06 1.74 -14.70
N ASN A 88 2.63 1.56 -15.95
CA ASN A 88 3.17 0.54 -16.83
C ASN A 88 3.41 1.16 -18.22
N ASP A 89 4.57 0.91 -18.80
CA ASP A 89 4.85 1.16 -20.21
C ASP A 89 4.72 -0.17 -20.96
N ILE A 90 3.69 -0.29 -21.79
CA ILE A 90 3.32 -1.52 -22.49
C ILE A 90 3.25 -1.31 -24.00
N PRO A 91 3.52 -2.33 -24.82
CA PRO A 91 3.22 -2.27 -26.25
C PRO A 91 1.72 -2.06 -26.51
N SER A 92 1.38 -1.17 -27.46
CA SER A 92 -0.02 -0.82 -27.78
C SER A 92 -0.89 -2.03 -28.16
N ASN A 93 -0.33 -3.04 -28.80
CA ASN A 93 -1.02 -4.29 -29.12
C ASN A 93 -1.30 -5.21 -27.92
N GLN A 94 -0.92 -4.82 -26.70
CA GLN A 94 -1.18 -5.58 -25.48
C GLN A 94 -2.17 -4.85 -24.52
N ILE A 95 -2.77 -3.74 -24.93
CA ILE A 95 -3.70 -2.94 -24.12
C ILE A 95 -4.83 -3.81 -23.54
N GLU A 96 -5.45 -4.67 -24.34
CA GLU A 96 -6.55 -5.53 -23.85
C GLU A 96 -6.10 -6.47 -22.73
N LYS A 97 -4.94 -7.13 -22.89
CA LYS A 97 -4.44 -8.06 -21.87
C LYS A 97 -4.01 -7.32 -20.60
N TRP A 98 -3.44 -6.15 -20.76
CA TRP A 98 -3.08 -5.29 -19.64
C TRP A 98 -4.33 -4.79 -18.89
N LEU A 99 -5.35 -4.30 -19.59
CA LEU A 99 -6.61 -3.87 -18.97
C LEU A 99 -7.28 -5.00 -18.19
N LYS A 100 -7.24 -6.23 -18.72
CA LYS A 100 -7.76 -7.42 -18.03
C LYS A 100 -6.97 -7.71 -16.75
N LEU A 101 -5.63 -7.67 -16.81
CA LEU A 101 -4.75 -7.93 -15.67
C LEU A 101 -4.92 -6.87 -14.58
N GLU A 102 -4.95 -5.60 -14.96
CA GLU A 102 -5.14 -4.50 -14.01
C GLU A 102 -6.55 -4.52 -13.39
N ALA A 103 -7.59 -4.82 -14.16
CA ALA A 103 -8.94 -4.98 -13.60
C ALA A 103 -8.97 -6.08 -12.52
N GLU A 104 -8.35 -7.22 -12.79
CA GLU A 104 -8.24 -8.30 -11.81
C GLU A 104 -7.48 -7.87 -10.57
N ARG A 105 -6.35 -7.18 -10.74
CA ARG A 105 -5.51 -6.67 -9.65
C ARG A 105 -6.28 -5.79 -8.66
N PHE A 106 -7.17 -4.93 -9.14
CA PHE A 106 -7.92 -3.99 -8.31
C PHE A 106 -9.25 -4.54 -7.80
N ARG A 107 -9.71 -5.69 -8.30
CA ARG A 107 -11.00 -6.25 -7.91
C ARG A 107 -10.98 -6.90 -6.55
N TYR A 108 -10.07 -7.85 -6.34
CA TYR A 108 -10.00 -8.66 -5.12
C TYR A 108 -8.54 -8.92 -4.71
N PRO A 109 -7.81 -7.91 -4.26
CA PRO A 109 -6.43 -8.12 -3.82
C PRO A 109 -6.39 -9.02 -2.59
N VAL A 110 -5.50 -9.98 -2.62
CA VAL A 110 -5.18 -10.84 -1.47
C VAL A 110 -3.87 -10.34 -0.84
N PHE A 111 -3.90 -10.06 0.46
CA PHE A 111 -2.75 -9.56 1.21
C PHE A 111 -1.83 -10.69 1.66
N ARG A 112 -1.32 -11.46 0.70
CA ARG A 112 -0.33 -12.52 0.99
C ARG A 112 1.07 -11.93 1.17
N LEU A 113 1.93 -12.66 1.87
CA LEU A 113 3.29 -12.24 2.23
C LEU A 113 3.34 -10.92 3.02
N PHE A 114 2.25 -10.56 3.70
CA PHE A 114 2.13 -9.30 4.42
C PHE A 114 3.21 -9.17 5.50
N HIS A 115 3.52 -10.24 6.22
CA HIS A 115 4.54 -10.26 7.27
C HIS A 115 5.91 -9.84 6.72
N THR A 116 6.36 -10.46 5.64
CA THR A 116 7.64 -10.15 4.98
C THR A 116 7.65 -8.73 4.39
N GLU A 117 6.53 -8.29 3.78
CA GLU A 117 6.43 -6.93 3.24
C GLU A 117 6.46 -5.88 4.35
N LEU A 118 5.82 -6.16 5.49
CA LEU A 118 5.86 -5.28 6.66
C LEU A 118 7.29 -5.08 7.17
N GLU A 119 8.07 -6.16 7.26
CA GLU A 119 9.50 -6.08 7.64
C GLU A 119 10.30 -5.22 6.66
N ALA A 120 10.07 -5.38 5.36
CA ALA A 120 10.73 -4.56 4.33
C ALA A 120 10.38 -3.08 4.46
N VAL A 121 9.10 -2.74 4.69
CA VAL A 121 8.65 -1.36 4.90
C VAL A 121 9.23 -0.80 6.20
N TYR A 122 9.34 -1.61 7.25
CA TYR A 122 9.94 -1.19 8.51
C TYR A 122 11.44 -0.84 8.34
N GLU A 123 12.18 -1.65 7.59
CA GLU A 123 13.58 -1.36 7.26
C GLU A 123 13.71 -0.10 6.37
N GLU A 124 12.81 0.10 5.41
CA GLU A 124 12.77 1.33 4.62
C GLU A 124 12.53 2.57 5.49
N LYS A 125 11.64 2.47 6.50
CA LYS A 125 11.45 3.54 7.48
C LYS A 125 12.72 3.79 8.28
N ASN A 126 13.40 2.74 8.75
CA ASN A 126 14.66 2.88 9.49
C ASN A 126 15.74 3.60 8.66
N ILE A 127 15.93 3.20 7.40
CA ILE A 127 16.85 3.87 6.48
C ILE A 127 16.47 5.36 6.32
N SER A 128 15.18 5.67 6.28
CA SER A 128 14.71 7.04 6.15
C SER A 128 15.06 7.92 7.37
N LEU A 129 15.20 7.31 8.55
CA LEU A 129 15.55 8.03 9.79
C LEU A 129 17.04 8.41 9.84
N ASP A 130 17.88 7.86 8.98
CA ASP A 130 19.30 8.22 8.90
C ASP A 130 19.56 9.43 7.97
N ASN A 131 18.53 9.91 7.26
CA ASN A 131 18.64 11.04 6.33
C ASN A 131 18.25 12.35 7.02
N ASP A 132 19.22 13.23 7.28
CA ASP A 132 19.00 14.49 7.98
C ASP A 132 18.11 15.46 7.19
N GLY A 133 18.24 15.50 5.86
CA GLY A 133 17.37 16.32 5.01
C GLY A 133 15.90 15.92 5.13
N ARG A 134 15.63 14.62 5.25
CA ARG A 134 14.28 14.12 5.47
C ARG A 134 13.75 14.47 6.85
N LYS A 135 14.56 14.33 7.90
CA LYS A 135 14.18 14.76 9.25
C LYS A 135 13.85 16.25 9.31
N MET A 136 14.67 17.09 8.66
CA MET A 136 14.41 18.54 8.57
C MET A 136 13.09 18.82 7.83
N PHE A 137 12.81 18.11 6.76
CA PHE A 137 11.56 18.28 6.02
C PHE A 137 10.34 17.82 6.81
N GLU A 138 10.43 16.69 7.53
CA GLU A 138 9.37 16.22 8.43
C GLU A 138 9.11 17.24 9.55
N ALA A 139 10.16 17.77 10.20
CA ALA A 139 10.04 18.81 11.22
C ALA A 139 9.46 20.13 10.68
N LEU A 140 9.80 20.50 9.44
CA LEU A 140 9.19 21.66 8.77
C LEU A 140 7.69 21.46 8.55
N LEU A 141 7.28 20.27 8.09
CA LEU A 141 5.87 19.96 7.87
C LEU A 141 5.08 19.91 9.19
N ASP A 142 5.65 19.35 10.26
CA ASP A 142 5.05 19.36 11.59
C ASP A 142 4.82 20.80 12.10
N GLY A 143 5.80 21.68 11.92
CA GLY A 143 5.67 23.09 12.26
C GLY A 143 4.66 23.87 11.43
N LEU A 144 4.52 23.53 10.14
CA LEU A 144 3.57 24.18 9.22
C LEU A 144 2.14 23.64 9.35
N PHE A 145 2.00 22.37 9.69
CA PHE A 145 0.74 21.63 9.71
C PHE A 145 0.56 20.85 11.03
N PRO A 146 0.52 21.53 12.19
CA PRO A 146 0.49 20.87 13.48
C PRO A 146 -0.78 20.05 13.75
N THR A 147 -1.86 20.27 13.02
CA THR A 147 -3.12 19.51 13.18
C THR A 147 -3.50 18.72 11.93
N HIS A 148 -2.99 19.10 10.76
CA HIS A 148 -3.28 18.43 9.51
C HIS A 148 -2.40 17.19 9.33
N GLN A 149 -2.90 16.18 8.62
CA GLN A 149 -2.16 14.93 8.35
C GLN A 149 -0.81 15.15 7.66
N TYR A 150 -0.61 16.24 6.97
CA TYR A 150 0.67 16.58 6.30
C TYR A 150 1.83 16.73 7.29
N GLY A 151 1.57 17.23 8.49
CA GLY A 151 2.58 17.33 9.55
C GLY A 151 2.57 16.15 10.51
N GLN A 152 1.40 15.51 10.71
CA GLN A 152 1.24 14.45 11.70
C GLN A 152 1.95 13.14 11.33
N GLN A 153 2.06 12.83 10.04
CA GLN A 153 2.67 11.59 9.56
C GLN A 153 3.16 11.68 8.12
N THR A 154 4.13 10.84 7.80
CA THR A 154 4.60 10.64 6.44
C THR A 154 3.78 9.56 5.72
N THR A 155 3.91 9.47 4.39
CA THR A 155 3.24 8.42 3.58
C THR A 155 3.63 7.00 3.98
N ILE A 156 4.84 6.81 4.54
CA ILE A 156 5.28 5.51 5.07
C ILE A 156 4.76 5.25 6.49
N GLY A 157 4.20 6.25 7.15
CA GLY A 157 3.72 6.16 8.52
C GLY A 157 4.81 6.35 9.58
N THR A 158 4.44 6.10 10.83
CA THR A 158 5.35 6.15 11.98
C THR A 158 5.88 4.74 12.33
N VAL A 159 6.94 4.70 13.12
CA VAL A 159 7.50 3.44 13.65
C VAL A 159 6.45 2.69 14.49
N GLU A 160 5.66 3.43 15.27
CA GLU A 160 4.59 2.88 16.12
C GLU A 160 3.50 2.21 15.27
N HIS A 161 3.10 2.84 14.17
CA HIS A 161 2.13 2.25 13.24
C HIS A 161 2.65 0.95 12.64
N LEU A 162 3.92 0.93 12.22
CA LEU A 162 4.53 -0.26 11.61
C LEU A 162 4.73 -1.40 12.61
N LYS A 163 4.95 -1.08 13.91
CA LYS A 163 5.02 -2.06 14.99
C LYS A 163 3.66 -2.58 15.47
N ASN A 164 2.57 -1.97 15.02
CA ASN A 164 1.21 -2.36 15.41
C ASN A 164 0.27 -2.43 14.20
N PRO A 165 0.59 -3.22 13.18
CA PRO A 165 -0.15 -3.28 11.92
C PRO A 165 -1.53 -3.94 12.08
N SER A 166 -2.45 -3.60 11.18
CA SER A 166 -3.76 -4.23 11.05
C SER A 166 -4.08 -4.53 9.60
N LEU A 167 -4.22 -5.79 9.27
CA LEU A 167 -4.72 -6.23 7.96
C LEU A 167 -6.18 -5.82 7.75
N THR A 168 -6.98 -5.87 8.81
CA THR A 168 -8.38 -5.45 8.79
C THR A 168 -8.52 -3.97 8.43
N GLU A 169 -7.71 -3.08 9.02
CA GLU A 169 -7.72 -1.65 8.67
C GLU A 169 -7.19 -1.38 7.26
N ILE A 170 -6.18 -2.12 6.81
CA ILE A 170 -5.70 -2.04 5.42
C ILE A 170 -6.80 -2.46 4.45
N ARG A 171 -7.54 -3.52 4.75
CA ARG A 171 -8.69 -3.96 3.95
C ARG A 171 -9.82 -2.93 3.92
N LYS A 172 -10.13 -2.31 5.07
CA LYS A 172 -11.12 -1.22 5.15
C LYS A 172 -10.67 -0.02 4.31
N TYR A 173 -9.37 0.37 4.42
CA TYR A 173 -8.80 1.43 3.62
C TYR A 173 -8.91 1.14 2.12
N PHE A 174 -8.53 -0.06 1.69
CA PHE A 174 -8.66 -0.47 0.29
C PHE A 174 -10.11 -0.39 -0.17
N ASN A 175 -11.04 -0.96 0.57
CA ASN A 175 -12.46 -0.98 0.23
C ASN A 175 -13.11 0.41 0.19
N LYS A 176 -12.58 1.37 0.96
CA LYS A 176 -13.06 2.76 0.99
C LYS A 176 -12.52 3.58 -0.18
N TYR A 177 -11.23 3.45 -0.50
CA TYR A 177 -10.57 4.37 -1.42
C TYR A 177 -10.34 3.80 -2.82
N TYR A 178 -10.22 2.47 -2.97
CA TYR A 178 -10.04 1.81 -4.27
C TYR A 178 -11.41 1.43 -4.86
N VAL A 179 -12.20 2.45 -5.15
CA VAL A 179 -13.53 2.34 -5.75
C VAL A 179 -13.55 3.05 -7.10
N PRO A 180 -14.32 2.58 -8.09
CA PRO A 180 -14.25 3.08 -9.47
C PRO A 180 -14.49 4.58 -9.58
N ASN A 181 -15.32 5.15 -8.72
CA ASN A 181 -15.60 6.59 -8.67
C ASN A 181 -14.49 7.41 -7.98
N ASN A 182 -13.46 6.79 -7.44
CA ASN A 182 -12.25 7.43 -6.88
C ASN A 182 -10.98 7.01 -7.62
N MET A 183 -11.11 6.39 -8.80
CA MET A 183 -9.99 5.93 -9.62
C MET A 183 -10.05 6.54 -11.01
N ALA A 184 -8.89 6.72 -11.63
CA ALA A 184 -8.76 7.17 -13.00
C ALA A 184 -7.81 6.26 -13.77
N ILE A 185 -8.17 5.92 -15.01
CA ILE A 185 -7.29 5.24 -15.97
C ILE A 185 -6.81 6.30 -16.95
N CYS A 186 -5.48 6.51 -17.01
CA CYS A 186 -4.85 7.44 -17.93
C CYS A 186 -4.01 6.66 -18.91
N LEU A 187 -4.33 6.74 -20.21
CA LEU A 187 -3.59 6.10 -21.28
C LEU A 187 -3.00 7.16 -22.19
N SER A 188 -1.77 6.95 -22.62
CA SER A 188 -1.08 7.82 -23.58
C SER A 188 -0.26 6.94 -24.54
N GLY A 189 -0.43 7.11 -25.83
CA GLY A 189 0.28 6.32 -26.84
C GLY A 189 -0.50 6.20 -28.15
N ASP A 190 -0.11 5.20 -28.94
CA ASP A 190 -0.70 4.91 -30.24
C ASP A 190 -1.78 3.80 -30.07
N PHE A 191 -3.05 4.22 -30.00
CA PHE A 191 -4.21 3.33 -29.89
C PHE A 191 -5.48 4.01 -30.42
N ASP A 192 -6.47 3.21 -30.79
CA ASP A 192 -7.81 3.69 -31.14
C ASP A 192 -8.61 4.00 -29.87
N TYR A 193 -9.20 5.20 -29.82
CA TYR A 193 -9.92 5.68 -28.63
C TYR A 193 -11.21 4.90 -28.40
N ASP A 194 -12.02 4.69 -29.43
CA ASP A 194 -13.33 4.08 -29.28
C ASP A 194 -13.20 2.60 -28.91
N GLU A 195 -12.31 1.87 -29.60
CA GLU A 195 -11.99 0.48 -29.27
C GLU A 195 -11.45 0.35 -27.83
N THR A 196 -10.58 1.26 -27.43
CA THR A 196 -9.99 1.25 -26.07
C THR A 196 -11.05 1.52 -24.99
N ILE A 197 -12.00 2.43 -25.23
CA ILE A 197 -13.11 2.69 -24.30
C ILE A 197 -14.00 1.43 -24.19
N GLU A 198 -14.26 0.73 -25.29
CA GLU A 198 -15.01 -0.53 -25.25
C GLU A 198 -14.29 -1.59 -24.40
N LEU A 199 -12.97 -1.70 -24.56
CA LEU A 199 -12.14 -2.61 -23.75
C LEU A 199 -12.15 -2.22 -22.26
N ILE A 200 -12.04 -0.94 -21.95
CA ILE A 200 -12.15 -0.46 -20.56
C ILE A 200 -13.53 -0.84 -20.00
N ASN A 201 -14.60 -0.58 -20.71
CA ASN A 201 -15.95 -0.94 -20.29
C ASN A 201 -16.12 -2.46 -20.11
N LYS A 202 -15.51 -3.26 -20.95
CA LYS A 202 -15.54 -4.72 -20.87
C LYS A 202 -14.95 -5.26 -19.55
N TYR A 203 -13.83 -4.71 -19.10
CA TYR A 203 -13.10 -5.24 -17.95
C TYR A 203 -13.37 -4.47 -16.66
N TRP A 204 -13.54 -3.15 -16.75
CA TRP A 204 -13.73 -2.25 -15.59
C TRP A 204 -15.19 -1.83 -15.37
N GLY A 205 -16.04 -1.90 -16.40
CA GLY A 205 -17.45 -1.56 -16.30
C GLY A 205 -18.28 -2.46 -15.37
N THR A 206 -17.69 -3.58 -14.92
CA THR A 206 -18.29 -4.48 -13.92
C THR A 206 -17.98 -4.09 -12.47
N PHE A 207 -17.16 -3.06 -12.26
CA PHE A 207 -16.93 -2.51 -10.93
C PHE A 207 -18.15 -1.72 -10.48
N GLU A 208 -18.64 -2.03 -9.30
CA GLU A 208 -19.77 -1.31 -8.74
C GLU A 208 -19.34 0.01 -8.14
N ARG A 209 -20.05 1.10 -8.51
CA ARG A 209 -19.90 2.39 -7.85
C ARG A 209 -20.26 2.24 -6.37
N LYS A 210 -19.43 2.80 -5.49
CA LYS A 210 -19.70 2.90 -4.06
C LYS A 210 -19.90 4.36 -3.65
N ASP A 211 -20.08 4.60 -2.37
CA ASP A 211 -20.10 5.95 -1.83
C ASP A 211 -18.80 6.69 -2.13
N ASP A 212 -18.88 7.96 -2.42
CA ASP A 212 -17.70 8.78 -2.64
C ASP A 212 -16.92 8.89 -1.34
N PRO A 213 -15.59 8.63 -1.33
CA PRO A 213 -14.80 8.75 -0.12
C PRO A 213 -14.89 10.17 0.45
N THR A 214 -15.21 10.25 1.73
CA THR A 214 -15.22 11.54 2.44
C THR A 214 -13.85 11.81 3.02
N PHE A 215 -13.43 13.07 2.95
CA PHE A 215 -12.17 13.57 3.49
C PHE A 215 -12.47 14.67 4.50
N ASP A 216 -11.84 14.60 5.65
CA ASP A 216 -11.91 15.69 6.62
C ASP A 216 -11.02 16.84 6.15
N VAL A 217 -11.62 18.00 5.93
CA VAL A 217 -10.89 19.21 5.58
C VAL A 217 -10.43 19.88 6.87
N ILE A 218 -9.21 19.55 7.29
CA ILE A 218 -8.60 20.18 8.45
C ILE A 218 -8.02 21.53 8.01
N GLN A 219 -8.45 22.60 8.67
CA GLN A 219 -7.89 23.95 8.47
C GLN A 219 -6.91 24.27 9.60
N GLU A 220 -5.68 24.54 9.22
CA GLU A 220 -4.68 25.03 10.19
C GLU A 220 -4.98 26.48 10.61
N SER A 221 -4.69 26.76 11.85
CA SER A 221 -4.70 28.15 12.33
C SER A 221 -3.51 28.91 11.71
N PRO A 222 -3.67 30.22 11.40
CA PRO A 222 -2.55 31.02 10.94
C PRO A 222 -1.39 31.00 11.93
N ILE A 223 -0.18 30.84 11.44
CA ILE A 223 1.04 30.90 12.24
C ILE A 223 1.24 32.35 12.68
N ALA A 224 1.11 32.61 13.98
CA ALA A 224 1.19 33.97 14.55
C ALA A 224 2.62 34.43 14.81
N GLU A 225 3.53 33.49 15.10
CA GLU A 225 4.93 33.75 15.42
C GLU A 225 5.84 32.72 14.75
N PRO A 226 7.13 33.06 14.48
CA PRO A 226 8.08 32.07 13.95
C PRO A 226 8.21 30.86 14.87
N VAL A 227 8.14 29.66 14.29
CA VAL A 227 8.40 28.40 15.00
C VAL A 227 9.84 27.98 14.74
N TYR A 228 10.57 27.69 15.80
CA TYR A 228 11.95 27.22 15.73
C TYR A 228 12.02 25.77 16.20
N THR A 229 12.55 24.91 15.35
CA THR A 229 12.75 23.49 15.68
C THR A 229 14.20 23.11 15.39
N GLU A 230 14.82 22.40 16.30
CA GLU A 230 16.17 21.85 16.12
C GLU A 230 16.07 20.38 15.78
N VAL A 231 16.77 19.98 14.72
CA VAL A 231 16.85 18.60 14.27
C VAL A 231 18.28 18.11 14.40
N TYR A 232 18.45 16.96 15.04
CA TYR A 232 19.74 16.34 15.27
C TYR A 232 19.92 15.12 14.36
N GLY A 233 21.08 15.00 13.73
CA GLY A 233 21.41 13.90 12.86
C GLY A 233 22.92 13.72 12.71
N PRO A 234 23.36 12.58 12.10
CA PRO A 234 24.79 12.26 11.95
C PRO A 234 25.52 13.21 11.01
N GLU A 235 24.83 13.95 10.16
CA GLU A 235 25.41 14.88 9.18
C GLU A 235 25.28 16.37 9.60
N ALA A 236 24.84 16.65 10.83
CA ALA A 236 24.37 17.97 11.27
C ALA A 236 25.43 19.08 11.37
N GLU A 237 26.70 18.82 11.06
CA GLU A 237 27.78 19.83 11.09
C GLU A 237 28.02 20.55 9.76
N ARG A 238 27.03 20.67 8.90
CA ARG A 238 27.23 21.31 7.59
C ARG A 238 26.38 22.54 7.38
#